data_1740a78088a002cf40abb0680e2b1bb1
#
_entry.id   1740a78088a002cf40abb0680e2b1bb1
#
_cell.length_a   1.000
_cell.length_b   1.000
_cell.length_c   1.000
_cell.angle_alpha   90.00
_cell.angle_beta   90.00
_cell.angle_gamma   90.00
#
_symmetry.space_group_name_H-M   'P 1'
#
loop_
_entity.id
_entity.type
_entity.pdbx_description
1 polymer ?
#
loop_
_entity_poly.entity_id
_entity_poly.type
_entity_poly.pdbx_seq_one_letter_code
_entity_poly.pdbx_strand_id
1 'polypeptide(L)'
;GKMYGRATAVSKCDFTTFAFAVRALEAVAKPTRGQIELHFTYDEEFGGDLGPGWLLSKGLTQPDLMVAAGFSYQVVTAHNGCLQLEVTVQGEMAHAAIPDSGIDALQGATHILQALYRLNANYLKIKSKVEGISHPYLNVGQISGGTNTNVVPGKVVFKVDRRMIPEENPAEVEAALRQTISDAAASFQPPRGGKALKVDVRRMLLANAMVPLAGNQPLVQAIQKHGGEVFGEPIPALGTPLYTDVRLYVERGIPGVIYGAGPRTVLESHAKRADERIDLQDLRRATKVMARVLADLMSA
;
A
#
# COMPACT_ATOMS: atom_id res chain seq x y z
N GLY A 1 -3.77 -27.84 7.24
CA GLY A 1 -2.72 -27.74 6.27
C GLY A 1 -2.46 -26.33 5.80
N LYS A 2 -1.21 -26.06 5.39
CA LYS A 2 -0.78 -24.77 4.86
C LYS A 2 -0.29 -24.92 3.44
N MET A 3 -0.48 -23.89 2.63
CA MET A 3 0.11 -23.76 1.30
C MET A 3 1.22 -22.71 1.36
N TYR A 4 2.39 -23.07 0.85
CA TYR A 4 3.58 -22.21 0.84
C TYR A 4 3.88 -21.73 -0.59
N GLY A 5 4.26 -20.47 -0.72
CA GLY A 5 4.67 -19.91 -1.99
C GLY A 5 4.56 -18.39 -2.03
N ARG A 6 5.26 -17.77 -2.98
CA ARG A 6 5.22 -16.32 -3.16
C ARG A 6 3.81 -15.85 -3.51
N ALA A 7 3.32 -14.86 -2.75
CA ALA A 7 1.99 -14.26 -2.86
C ALA A 7 0.82 -15.26 -2.59
N THR A 8 1.08 -16.35 -1.88
CA THR A 8 0.01 -17.24 -1.42
C THR A 8 -0.90 -16.58 -0.39
N ALA A 9 -0.36 -15.70 0.44
CA ALA A 9 -1.10 -15.00 1.48
C ALA A 9 -1.47 -13.57 1.09
N VAL A 10 -0.64 -12.91 0.26
CA VAL A 10 -0.86 -11.53 -0.15
C VAL A 10 -0.66 -11.40 -1.68
N SER A 11 -1.72 -11.54 -2.49
CA SER A 11 -2.99 -12.14 -2.11
C SER A 11 -3.60 -12.96 -3.26
N LYS A 12 -2.77 -13.73 -4.00
CA LYS A 12 -3.26 -14.58 -5.11
C LYS A 12 -4.27 -15.63 -4.65
N CYS A 13 -4.28 -15.98 -3.35
CA CYS A 13 -5.30 -16.83 -2.76
C CYS A 13 -6.72 -16.30 -2.99
N ASP A 14 -6.89 -14.98 -3.06
CA ASP A 14 -8.21 -14.36 -3.20
C ASP A 14 -8.81 -14.50 -4.61
N PHE A 15 -8.00 -14.75 -5.63
CA PHE A 15 -8.53 -15.20 -6.92
C PHE A 15 -9.36 -16.48 -6.75
N THR A 16 -8.83 -17.41 -5.96
CA THR A 16 -9.55 -18.66 -5.62
C THR A 16 -10.76 -18.37 -4.74
N THR A 17 -10.60 -17.55 -3.68
CA THR A 17 -11.67 -17.20 -2.75
C THR A 17 -12.89 -16.67 -3.50
N PHE A 18 -12.71 -15.65 -4.34
CA PHE A 18 -13.83 -15.01 -5.04
C PHE A 18 -14.40 -15.88 -6.15
N ALA A 19 -13.56 -16.52 -6.96
CA ALA A 19 -14.04 -17.40 -8.03
C ALA A 19 -14.87 -18.58 -7.48
N PHE A 20 -14.42 -19.20 -6.39
CA PHE A 20 -15.17 -20.31 -5.78
C PHE A 20 -16.36 -19.86 -4.94
N ALA A 21 -16.37 -18.63 -4.41
CA ALA A 21 -17.56 -18.06 -3.79
C ALA A 21 -18.70 -17.88 -4.81
N VAL A 22 -18.39 -17.35 -6.00
CA VAL A 22 -19.37 -17.23 -7.10
C VAL A 22 -19.86 -18.60 -7.55
N ARG A 23 -18.95 -19.56 -7.78
CA ARG A 23 -19.33 -20.94 -8.15
C ARG A 23 -20.21 -21.62 -7.10
N ALA A 24 -19.93 -21.39 -5.81
CA ALA A 24 -20.76 -21.93 -4.73
C ALA A 24 -22.17 -21.30 -4.75
N LEU A 25 -22.27 -20.00 -5.00
CA LEU A 25 -23.54 -19.30 -5.13
C LEU A 25 -24.35 -19.85 -6.30
N GLU A 26 -23.74 -20.05 -7.47
CA GLU A 26 -24.39 -20.64 -8.65
C GLU A 26 -24.93 -22.05 -8.37
N ALA A 27 -24.21 -22.86 -7.55
CA ALA A 27 -24.58 -24.23 -7.25
C ALA A 27 -25.74 -24.36 -6.26
N VAL A 28 -25.91 -23.40 -5.33
CA VAL A 28 -26.91 -23.54 -4.24
C VAL A 28 -28.05 -22.52 -4.33
N ALA A 29 -27.83 -21.37 -4.90
CA ALA A 29 -28.85 -20.34 -5.07
C ALA A 29 -28.48 -19.44 -6.23
N LYS A 30 -29.33 -19.33 -7.23
CA LYS A 30 -29.13 -18.31 -8.28
C LYS A 30 -29.53 -16.95 -7.73
N PRO A 31 -28.71 -15.92 -7.93
CA PRO A 31 -29.10 -14.57 -7.57
C PRO A 31 -30.36 -14.15 -8.31
N THR A 32 -31.28 -13.54 -7.62
CA THR A 32 -32.56 -13.09 -8.20
C THR A 32 -32.43 -11.71 -8.82
N ARG A 33 -31.41 -10.91 -8.45
CA ARG A 33 -31.17 -9.54 -8.92
C ARG A 33 -29.68 -9.23 -8.97
N GLY A 34 -29.31 -8.39 -9.93
CA GLY A 34 -27.96 -7.82 -10.04
C GLY A 34 -26.97 -8.66 -10.84
N GLN A 35 -25.73 -8.24 -10.79
CA GLN A 35 -24.61 -8.82 -11.52
C GLN A 35 -23.38 -8.89 -10.60
N ILE A 36 -22.55 -9.91 -10.77
CA ILE A 36 -21.27 -10.05 -10.10
C ILE A 36 -20.18 -9.93 -11.16
N GLU A 37 -19.24 -9.01 -10.95
CA GLU A 37 -18.05 -8.85 -11.78
C GLU A 37 -16.82 -9.29 -10.98
N LEU A 38 -15.96 -10.14 -11.56
CA LEU A 38 -14.69 -10.56 -11.00
C LEU A 38 -13.55 -9.90 -11.78
N HIS A 39 -12.82 -8.99 -11.13
CA HIS A 39 -11.67 -8.29 -11.72
C HIS A 39 -10.36 -8.93 -11.22
N PHE A 40 -9.65 -9.61 -12.10
CA PHE A 40 -8.34 -10.20 -11.83
C PHE A 40 -7.25 -9.33 -12.43
N THR A 41 -6.77 -8.37 -11.65
CA THR A 41 -5.78 -7.36 -12.06
C THR A 41 -4.39 -7.67 -11.52
N TYR A 42 -3.34 -7.10 -12.12
CA TYR A 42 -1.95 -7.50 -11.86
C TYR A 42 -1.02 -6.33 -11.50
N ASP A 43 -1.55 -5.11 -11.39
CA ASP A 43 -0.76 -3.88 -11.21
C ASP A 43 -0.96 -3.20 -9.84
N GLU A 44 -1.52 -3.87 -8.85
CA GLU A 44 -1.78 -3.32 -7.52
C GLU A 44 -0.51 -2.78 -6.85
N GLU A 45 0.61 -3.49 -6.96
CA GLU A 45 1.91 -3.07 -6.41
C GLU A 45 2.46 -1.79 -7.07
N PHE A 46 1.90 -1.38 -8.21
CA PHE A 46 2.26 -0.18 -8.96
C PHE A 46 1.17 0.89 -8.98
N GLY A 47 0.13 0.73 -8.15
CA GLY A 47 -0.92 1.71 -7.94
C GLY A 47 -2.25 1.45 -8.65
N GLY A 48 -2.38 0.36 -9.42
CA GLY A 48 -3.65 -0.09 -10.01
C GLY A 48 -4.17 0.73 -11.20
N ASP A 49 -3.36 1.61 -11.78
CA ASP A 49 -3.81 2.50 -12.86
C ASP A 49 -4.09 1.77 -14.18
N LEU A 50 -3.37 0.68 -14.46
CA LEU A 50 -3.50 -0.11 -15.70
C LEU A 50 -4.62 -1.15 -15.63
N GLY A 51 -4.94 -1.62 -14.44
CA GLY A 51 -6.03 -2.55 -14.17
C GLY A 51 -7.32 -1.82 -13.77
N PRO A 52 -7.64 -1.74 -12.49
CA PRO A 52 -8.90 -1.15 -12.03
C PRO A 52 -9.05 0.33 -12.42
N GLY A 53 -7.98 1.11 -12.37
CA GLY A 53 -7.99 2.52 -12.78
C GLY A 53 -8.40 2.69 -14.24
N TRP A 54 -7.86 1.86 -15.14
CA TRP A 54 -8.22 1.85 -16.55
C TRP A 54 -9.68 1.43 -16.77
N LEU A 55 -10.13 0.33 -16.14
CA LEU A 55 -11.52 -0.13 -16.22
C LEU A 55 -12.52 0.98 -15.84
N LEU A 56 -12.26 1.62 -14.70
CA LEU A 56 -13.07 2.72 -14.18
C LEU A 56 -13.03 3.95 -15.09
N SER A 57 -11.86 4.30 -15.64
CA SER A 57 -11.68 5.48 -16.52
C SER A 57 -12.38 5.32 -17.87
N LYS A 58 -12.54 4.08 -18.34
CA LYS A 58 -13.25 3.74 -19.57
C LYS A 58 -14.74 3.48 -19.38
N GLY A 59 -15.24 3.53 -18.13
CA GLY A 59 -16.63 3.21 -17.84
C GLY A 59 -17.00 1.74 -18.14
N LEU A 60 -16.01 0.84 -18.13
CA LEU A 60 -16.22 -0.59 -18.38
C LEU A 60 -16.78 -1.31 -17.16
N THR A 61 -16.67 -0.70 -16.00
CA THR A 61 -17.24 -1.17 -14.73
C THR A 61 -17.80 0.02 -13.96
N GLN A 62 -18.93 -0.20 -13.30
CA GLN A 62 -19.63 0.79 -12.48
C GLN A 62 -20.43 0.06 -11.38
N PRO A 63 -19.75 -0.62 -10.44
CA PRO A 63 -20.44 -1.41 -9.43
C PRO A 63 -21.07 -0.52 -8.37
N ASP A 64 -22.13 -1.02 -7.73
CA ASP A 64 -22.76 -0.40 -6.56
C ASP A 64 -21.95 -0.64 -5.29
N LEU A 65 -21.26 -1.79 -5.21
CA LEU A 65 -20.47 -2.24 -4.06
C LEU A 65 -19.21 -2.95 -4.56
N MET A 66 -18.13 -2.86 -3.79
CA MET A 66 -16.85 -3.49 -4.13
C MET A 66 -16.21 -4.18 -2.93
N VAL A 67 -15.68 -5.39 -3.14
CA VAL A 67 -14.85 -6.09 -2.16
C VAL A 67 -13.48 -6.38 -2.78
N ALA A 68 -12.43 -5.87 -2.15
CA ALA A 68 -11.05 -6.17 -2.53
C ALA A 68 -10.48 -7.33 -1.70
N ALA A 69 -9.45 -7.96 -2.24
CA ALA A 69 -8.65 -8.99 -1.59
C ALA A 69 -8.06 -8.53 -0.25
N GLY A 70 -8.08 -9.37 0.79
CA GLY A 70 -7.57 -8.99 2.10
C GLY A 70 -7.60 -10.05 3.18
N PHE A 71 -7.85 -9.62 4.40
CA PHE A 71 -7.79 -10.43 5.61
C PHE A 71 -9.09 -11.16 5.89
N SER A 72 -9.01 -12.36 6.51
CA SER A 72 -10.18 -13.18 6.85
C SER A 72 -10.77 -12.85 8.23
N TYR A 73 -9.99 -12.28 9.13
CA TYR A 73 -10.38 -12.02 10.52
C TYR A 73 -10.77 -10.57 10.82
N GLN A 74 -10.89 -9.75 9.79
CA GLN A 74 -11.34 -8.36 9.90
C GLN A 74 -11.94 -7.87 8.59
N VAL A 75 -12.87 -6.93 8.67
CA VAL A 75 -13.32 -6.12 7.53
C VAL A 75 -12.51 -4.84 7.53
N VAL A 76 -11.71 -4.60 6.48
CA VAL A 76 -10.96 -3.36 6.39
C VAL A 76 -11.80 -2.30 5.70
N THR A 77 -12.03 -1.20 6.39
CA THR A 77 -12.87 -0.08 5.92
C THR A 77 -12.08 1.20 5.66
N ALA A 78 -10.81 1.22 6.08
CA ALA A 78 -9.89 2.34 5.86
C ALA A 78 -8.46 1.83 5.67
N HIS A 79 -7.65 2.53 4.90
CA HIS A 79 -6.23 2.20 4.78
C HIS A 79 -5.36 3.43 4.57
N ASN A 80 -4.06 3.28 4.84
CA ASN A 80 -3.08 4.33 4.61
C ASN A 80 -2.97 4.69 3.13
N GLY A 81 -2.64 5.96 2.87
CA GLY A 81 -2.10 6.36 1.58
C GLY A 81 -0.61 6.02 1.45
N CYS A 82 -0.12 6.10 0.22
CA CYS A 82 1.29 5.86 -0.10
C CYS A 82 1.79 6.91 -1.10
N LEU A 83 2.88 7.57 -0.75
CA LEU A 83 3.63 8.46 -1.64
C LEU A 83 5.04 7.91 -1.83
N GLN A 84 5.42 7.63 -3.09
CA GLN A 84 6.78 7.20 -3.41
C GLN A 84 7.50 8.26 -4.21
N LEU A 85 8.71 8.61 -3.75
CA LEU A 85 9.59 9.57 -4.40
C LEU A 85 10.93 8.93 -4.74
N GLU A 86 11.45 9.27 -5.92
CA GLU A 86 12.84 9.01 -6.30
C GLU A 86 13.61 10.32 -6.17
N VAL A 87 14.69 10.28 -5.42
CA VAL A 87 15.56 11.41 -5.17
C VAL A 87 16.91 11.16 -5.82
N THR A 88 17.29 12.00 -6.77
CA THR A 88 18.59 11.98 -7.42
C THR A 88 19.45 13.10 -6.86
N VAL A 89 20.57 12.75 -6.24
CA VAL A 89 21.57 13.67 -5.74
C VAL A 89 22.75 13.66 -6.71
N GLN A 90 23.07 14.82 -7.26
CA GLN A 90 24.18 15.00 -8.20
C GLN A 90 25.26 15.88 -7.58
N GLY A 91 26.46 15.35 -7.55
CA GLY A 91 27.70 16.03 -7.21
C GLY A 91 28.63 16.12 -8.41
N GLU A 92 29.94 16.07 -8.14
CA GLU A 92 31.02 16.12 -9.14
C GLU A 92 32.07 15.07 -8.79
N MET A 93 32.38 14.19 -9.76
CA MET A 93 33.39 13.13 -9.54
C MET A 93 34.80 13.75 -9.40
N ALA A 94 35.61 13.11 -8.57
CA ALA A 94 37.01 13.42 -8.40
C ALA A 94 37.80 12.15 -8.06
N HIS A 95 39.14 12.22 -8.22
CA HIS A 95 39.99 11.15 -7.73
C HIS A 95 40.04 11.15 -6.19
N ALA A 96 39.94 9.98 -5.55
CA ALA A 96 39.90 9.87 -4.10
C ALA A 96 41.15 10.42 -3.38
N ALA A 97 42.30 10.57 -4.06
CA ALA A 97 43.50 11.20 -3.51
C ALA A 97 43.38 12.75 -3.39
N ILE A 98 42.46 13.37 -4.12
CA ILE A 98 42.17 14.81 -4.09
C ILE A 98 40.63 15.03 -4.01
N PRO A 99 39.95 14.51 -2.97
CA PRO A 99 38.49 14.45 -2.92
C PRO A 99 37.86 15.85 -2.92
N ASP A 100 38.55 16.84 -2.43
CA ASP A 100 38.09 18.24 -2.34
C ASP A 100 37.97 18.92 -3.72
N SER A 101 38.46 18.30 -4.79
CA SER A 101 38.27 18.78 -6.16
C SER A 101 36.93 18.39 -6.76
N GLY A 102 36.14 17.53 -6.05
CA GLY A 102 34.81 17.10 -6.41
C GLY A 102 33.73 17.52 -5.42
N ILE A 103 32.53 17.05 -5.65
CA ILE A 103 31.37 17.19 -4.74
C ILE A 103 30.81 15.81 -4.49
N ASP A 104 30.94 15.31 -3.26
CA ASP A 104 30.54 13.95 -2.90
C ASP A 104 29.02 13.83 -2.79
N ALA A 105 28.40 13.23 -3.81
CA ALA A 105 26.96 12.97 -3.84
C ALA A 105 26.52 11.98 -2.74
N LEU A 106 27.40 11.08 -2.27
CA LEU A 106 27.06 10.13 -1.23
C LEU A 106 27.00 10.82 0.14
N GLN A 107 27.94 11.70 0.44
CA GLN A 107 27.87 12.52 1.65
C GLN A 107 26.64 13.42 1.64
N GLY A 108 26.33 14.06 0.50
CA GLY A 108 25.12 14.85 0.33
C GLY A 108 23.84 14.03 0.50
N ALA A 109 23.77 12.87 -0.11
CA ALA A 109 22.63 11.94 0.07
C ALA A 109 22.49 11.51 1.55
N THR A 110 23.59 11.18 2.22
CA THR A 110 23.59 10.82 3.64
C THR A 110 23.06 11.97 4.52
N HIS A 111 23.44 13.21 4.22
CA HIS A 111 22.94 14.39 4.93
C HIS A 111 21.41 14.55 4.76
N ILE A 112 20.91 14.39 3.54
CA ILE A 112 19.46 14.42 3.24
C ILE A 112 18.74 13.27 3.95
N LEU A 113 19.29 12.04 3.90
CA LEU A 113 18.71 10.87 4.56
C LEU A 113 18.60 11.08 6.09
N GLN A 114 19.61 11.70 6.72
CA GLN A 114 19.53 12.03 8.14
C GLN A 114 18.38 13.00 8.45
N ALA A 115 18.13 13.99 7.59
CA ALA A 115 17.00 14.90 7.75
C ALA A 115 15.67 14.17 7.63
N LEU A 116 15.53 13.27 6.64
CA LEU A 116 14.33 12.44 6.46
C LEU A 116 14.10 11.50 7.65
N TYR A 117 15.15 10.89 8.21
CA TYR A 117 15.00 10.03 9.40
C TYR A 117 14.64 10.81 10.66
N ARG A 118 15.14 12.04 10.82
CA ARG A 118 14.68 12.95 11.90
C ARG A 118 13.21 13.32 11.73
N LEU A 119 12.77 13.60 10.50
CA LEU A 119 11.35 13.84 10.19
C LEU A 119 10.50 12.61 10.55
N ASN A 120 10.95 11.42 10.14
CA ASN A 120 10.26 10.16 10.46
C ASN A 120 10.11 9.93 11.97
N ALA A 121 11.12 10.26 12.76
CA ALA A 121 11.03 10.16 14.22
C ALA A 121 9.93 11.07 14.82
N ASN A 122 9.63 12.20 14.20
CA ASN A 122 8.55 13.08 14.62
C ASN A 122 7.16 12.52 14.29
N TYR A 123 7.03 11.65 13.27
CA TYR A 123 5.76 11.02 12.92
C TYR A 123 5.20 10.12 14.02
N LEU A 124 6.04 9.57 14.90
CA LEU A 124 5.60 8.80 16.07
C LEU A 124 4.68 9.58 17.01
N LYS A 125 4.75 10.92 16.98
CA LYS A 125 3.91 11.83 17.79
C LYS A 125 2.52 12.05 17.20
N ILE A 126 2.35 11.75 15.90
CA ILE A 126 1.08 11.90 15.19
C ILE A 126 0.30 10.60 15.36
N LYS A 127 -0.97 10.70 15.72
CA LYS A 127 -1.84 9.52 15.89
C LYS A 127 -3.02 9.59 14.94
N SER A 128 -3.29 8.50 14.27
CA SER A 128 -4.52 8.34 13.51
C SER A 128 -5.71 8.17 14.47
N LYS A 129 -6.88 8.63 14.04
CA LYS A 129 -8.16 8.41 14.71
C LYS A 129 -8.81 7.09 14.28
N VAL A 130 -8.27 6.45 13.24
CA VAL A 130 -8.78 5.19 12.70
C VAL A 130 -8.18 4.03 13.47
N GLU A 131 -9.03 3.22 14.10
CA GLU A 131 -8.59 2.00 14.77
C GLU A 131 -7.94 1.04 13.75
N GLY A 132 -6.78 0.47 14.11
CA GLY A 132 -5.95 -0.37 13.22
C GLY A 132 -4.88 0.42 12.45
N ILE A 133 -4.91 1.75 12.46
CA ILE A 133 -3.87 2.63 11.89
C ILE A 133 -3.23 3.42 13.03
N SER A 134 -1.91 3.36 13.15
CA SER A 134 -1.23 4.00 14.30
C SER A 134 -0.74 5.42 14.01
N HIS A 135 0.22 5.56 13.12
CA HIS A 135 0.88 6.82 12.78
C HIS A 135 1.43 6.79 11.36
N PRO A 136 1.75 7.95 10.78
CA PRO A 136 2.47 8.00 9.49
C PRO A 136 3.90 7.49 9.68
N TYR A 137 4.54 7.02 8.59
CA TYR A 137 5.95 6.65 8.60
C TYR A 137 6.60 6.75 7.23
N LEU A 138 7.93 6.81 7.24
CA LEU A 138 8.77 6.91 6.07
C LEU A 138 9.83 5.81 6.08
N ASN A 139 10.00 5.16 4.94
CA ASN A 139 11.04 4.18 4.70
C ASN A 139 11.88 4.58 3.48
N VAL A 140 13.18 4.35 3.54
CA VAL A 140 14.06 4.42 2.38
C VAL A 140 14.37 3.00 1.95
N GLY A 141 13.70 2.56 0.89
CA GLY A 141 13.74 1.15 0.46
C GLY A 141 14.89 0.81 -0.49
N GLN A 142 15.45 1.81 -1.17
CA GLN A 142 16.53 1.62 -2.13
C GLN A 142 17.51 2.81 -2.09
N ILE A 143 18.79 2.48 -2.26
CA ILE A 143 19.87 3.46 -2.49
C ILE A 143 20.90 2.85 -3.44
N SER A 144 21.38 3.62 -4.40
CA SER A 144 22.44 3.24 -5.32
C SER A 144 23.25 4.43 -5.76
N GLY A 145 24.53 4.22 -6.07
CA GLY A 145 25.41 5.29 -6.55
C GLY A 145 26.89 4.94 -6.45
N GLY A 146 27.74 5.84 -6.94
CA GLY A 146 29.16 5.61 -7.08
C GLY A 146 29.53 4.75 -8.30
N THR A 147 30.82 4.72 -8.62
CA THR A 147 31.36 3.96 -9.76
C THR A 147 32.52 3.05 -9.37
N ASN A 148 33.44 3.56 -8.54
CA ASN A 148 34.60 2.81 -8.09
C ASN A 148 35.05 3.35 -6.70
N THR A 149 35.75 2.52 -5.94
CA THR A 149 36.21 2.86 -4.55
C THR A 149 37.21 4.02 -4.52
N ASN A 150 37.96 4.26 -5.59
CA ASN A 150 38.92 5.36 -5.70
C ASN A 150 38.38 6.61 -6.40
N VAL A 151 37.05 6.73 -6.51
CA VAL A 151 36.37 7.88 -7.15
C VAL A 151 35.34 8.46 -6.19
N VAL A 152 35.37 9.78 -6.00
CA VAL A 152 34.32 10.53 -5.28
C VAL A 152 32.99 10.34 -6.04
N PRO A 153 31.90 9.86 -5.38
CA PRO A 153 30.64 9.62 -6.05
C PRO A 153 30.02 10.88 -6.64
N GLY A 154 29.82 10.90 -7.95
CA GLY A 154 29.19 12.03 -8.64
C GLY A 154 27.68 11.95 -8.71
N LYS A 155 27.08 10.79 -8.39
CA LYS A 155 25.62 10.59 -8.39
C LYS A 155 25.22 9.52 -7.40
N VAL A 156 24.14 9.80 -6.65
CA VAL A 156 23.42 8.83 -5.81
C VAL A 156 21.92 8.97 -6.07
N VAL A 157 21.23 7.85 -6.14
CA VAL A 157 19.76 7.78 -6.25
C VAL A 157 19.23 6.99 -5.08
N PHE A 158 18.19 7.49 -4.41
CA PHE A 158 17.48 6.71 -3.40
C PHE A 158 15.96 6.87 -3.56
N LYS A 159 15.21 5.90 -3.04
CA LYS A 159 13.76 5.89 -3.13
C LYS A 159 13.13 5.87 -1.75
N VAL A 160 12.14 6.74 -1.59
CA VAL A 160 11.40 6.96 -0.35
C VAL A 160 9.97 6.43 -0.51
N ASP A 161 9.50 5.68 0.47
CA ASP A 161 8.10 5.26 0.62
C ASP A 161 7.54 5.96 1.88
N ARG A 162 6.57 6.85 1.70
CA ARG A 162 5.90 7.60 2.76
C ARG A 162 4.46 7.11 2.92
N ARG A 163 4.17 6.46 4.05
CA ARG A 163 2.82 6.03 4.38
C ARG A 163 2.07 7.14 5.09
N MET A 164 0.96 7.55 4.49
CA MET A 164 0.09 8.63 4.98
C MET A 164 -1.08 8.04 5.73
N ILE A 165 -1.43 8.61 6.87
CA ILE A 165 -2.68 8.27 7.56
C ILE A 165 -3.88 8.96 6.87
N PRO A 166 -5.13 8.47 7.08
CA PRO A 166 -6.31 9.03 6.43
C PRO A 166 -6.56 10.53 6.69
N GLU A 167 -6.03 11.05 7.78
CA GLU A 167 -6.20 12.45 8.19
C GLU A 167 -5.23 13.42 7.49
N GLU A 168 -4.24 12.91 6.74
CA GLU A 168 -3.24 13.75 6.08
C GLU A 168 -3.68 14.16 4.67
N ASN A 169 -3.32 15.39 4.28
CA ASN A 169 -3.49 15.86 2.92
C ASN A 169 -2.26 15.44 2.07
N PRO A 170 -2.43 14.65 1.01
CA PRO A 170 -1.30 14.16 0.20
C PRO A 170 -0.44 15.25 -0.42
N ALA A 171 -1.05 16.38 -0.86
CA ALA A 171 -0.31 17.48 -1.46
C ALA A 171 0.59 18.20 -0.44
N GLU A 172 0.09 18.38 0.79
CA GLU A 172 0.87 18.98 1.89
C GLU A 172 2.01 18.04 2.33
N VAL A 173 1.75 16.73 2.39
CA VAL A 173 2.76 15.73 2.72
C VAL A 173 3.89 15.73 1.67
N GLU A 174 3.55 15.75 0.39
CA GLU A 174 4.56 15.81 -0.67
C GLU A 174 5.35 17.12 -0.62
N ALA A 175 4.68 18.25 -0.43
CA ALA A 175 5.33 19.55 -0.32
C ALA A 175 6.31 19.59 0.86
N ALA A 176 5.91 19.08 2.03
CA ALA A 176 6.76 19.02 3.22
C ALA A 176 7.99 18.12 3.02
N LEU A 177 7.85 16.97 2.34
CA LEU A 177 8.98 16.10 2.01
C LEU A 177 9.96 16.78 1.05
N ARG A 178 9.44 17.40 -0.02
CA ARG A 178 10.26 18.13 -0.98
C ARG A 178 11.02 19.29 -0.32
N GLN A 179 10.35 20.00 0.57
CA GLN A 179 10.98 21.09 1.33
C GLN A 179 12.08 20.55 2.25
N THR A 180 11.83 19.47 2.99
CA THR A 180 12.84 18.84 3.86
C THR A 180 14.08 18.41 3.07
N ILE A 181 13.90 17.83 1.87
CA ILE A 181 14.98 17.42 0.99
C ILE A 181 15.75 18.64 0.48
N SER A 182 15.04 19.68 0.04
CA SER A 182 15.63 20.93 -0.47
C SER A 182 16.43 21.65 0.61
N ASP A 183 15.89 21.80 1.81
CA ASP A 183 16.57 22.46 2.94
C ASP A 183 17.83 21.70 3.36
N ALA A 184 17.74 20.38 3.42
CA ALA A 184 18.90 19.54 3.71
C ALA A 184 19.97 19.66 2.63
N ALA A 185 19.60 19.66 1.35
CA ALA A 185 20.53 19.86 0.26
C ALA A 185 21.20 21.24 0.30
N ALA A 186 20.44 22.29 0.59
CA ALA A 186 20.95 23.66 0.71
C ALA A 186 21.87 23.85 1.92
N SER A 187 21.62 23.14 3.02
CA SER A 187 22.45 23.18 4.23
C SER A 187 23.71 22.32 4.16
N PHE A 188 23.82 21.46 3.16
CA PHE A 188 25.03 20.65 2.97
C PHE A 188 26.22 21.51 2.58
N GLN A 189 27.27 21.45 3.39
CA GLN A 189 28.53 22.14 3.15
C GLN A 189 29.59 21.14 2.70
N PRO A 190 30.04 21.17 1.45
CA PRO A 190 31.21 20.41 1.03
C PRO A 190 32.43 20.76 1.86
N PRO A 191 33.34 19.81 2.19
CA PRO A 191 34.44 20.03 3.18
C PRO A 191 35.36 21.23 2.94
N ARG A 192 35.44 21.76 1.73
CA ARG A 192 36.32 22.93 1.40
C ARG A 192 35.67 23.98 0.51
N GLY A 193 34.36 24.15 0.64
CA GLY A 193 33.65 25.18 -0.14
C GLY A 193 33.60 24.82 -1.63
N GLY A 194 32.57 24.19 -2.05
CA GLY A 194 32.35 23.80 -3.44
C GLY A 194 31.02 24.32 -3.95
N LYS A 195 30.69 23.96 -5.19
CA LYS A 195 29.38 24.18 -5.77
C LYS A 195 28.32 23.42 -4.95
N ALA A 196 27.11 23.94 -4.90
CA ALA A 196 25.98 23.27 -4.26
C ALA A 196 25.64 21.95 -4.95
N LEU A 197 25.12 20.98 -4.17
CA LEU A 197 24.51 19.77 -4.71
C LEU A 197 23.33 20.14 -5.61
N LYS A 198 23.15 19.38 -6.69
CA LYS A 198 21.91 19.41 -7.46
C LYS A 198 21.04 18.25 -7.01
N VAL A 199 19.80 18.52 -6.67
CA VAL A 199 18.85 17.50 -6.23
C VAL A 199 17.61 17.58 -7.08
N ASP A 200 17.24 16.45 -7.67
CA ASP A 200 15.98 16.27 -8.38
C ASP A 200 15.08 15.29 -7.60
N VAL A 201 13.79 15.60 -7.52
CA VAL A 201 12.80 14.77 -6.81
C VAL A 201 11.64 14.47 -7.75
N ARG A 202 11.54 13.21 -8.15
CA ARG A 202 10.50 12.70 -9.03
C ARG A 202 9.48 11.88 -8.22
N ARG A 203 8.19 12.20 -8.35
CA ARG A 203 7.12 11.36 -7.81
C ARG A 203 6.98 10.09 -8.66
N MET A 204 7.02 8.94 -8.01
CA MET A 204 6.84 7.63 -8.63
C MET A 204 5.41 7.13 -8.49
N LEU A 205 4.82 7.32 -7.30
CA LEU A 205 3.46 6.88 -6.97
C LEU A 205 2.81 7.88 -6.00
N LEU A 206 1.53 8.10 -6.21
CA LEU A 206 0.64 8.66 -5.20
C LEU A 206 -0.64 7.82 -5.15
N ALA A 207 -0.83 7.13 -4.04
CA ALA A 207 -2.04 6.41 -3.69
C ALA A 207 -2.68 7.10 -2.48
N ASN A 208 -3.89 7.62 -2.64
CA ASN A 208 -4.61 8.27 -1.54
C ASN A 208 -4.99 7.25 -0.46
N ALA A 209 -5.16 7.72 0.77
CA ALA A 209 -5.75 6.92 1.82
C ALA A 209 -7.22 6.61 1.50
N MET A 210 -7.66 5.41 1.88
CA MET A 210 -9.07 5.07 1.85
C MET A 210 -9.75 5.48 3.15
N VAL A 211 -10.88 6.15 3.04
CA VAL A 211 -11.78 6.44 4.16
C VAL A 211 -13.13 5.74 3.93
N PRO A 212 -13.82 5.28 5.00
CA PRO A 212 -15.07 4.56 4.83
C PRO A 212 -16.17 5.48 4.28
N LEU A 213 -16.93 4.99 3.30
CA LEU A 213 -18.14 5.62 2.81
C LEU A 213 -19.36 5.12 3.61
N ALA A 214 -20.38 5.95 3.75
CA ALA A 214 -21.62 5.58 4.45
C ALA A 214 -22.28 4.33 3.82
N GLY A 215 -22.17 4.16 2.50
CA GLY A 215 -22.68 3.00 1.77
C GLY A 215 -21.95 1.68 2.03
N ASN A 216 -20.86 1.65 2.82
CA ASN A 216 -20.15 0.42 3.17
C ASN A 216 -20.93 -0.47 4.15
N GLN A 217 -21.91 0.07 4.89
CA GLN A 217 -22.60 -0.63 5.97
C GLN A 217 -23.20 -1.99 5.57
N PRO A 218 -23.88 -2.15 4.42
CA PRO A 218 -24.39 -3.46 4.01
C PRO A 218 -23.30 -4.52 3.87
N LEU A 219 -22.15 -4.15 3.27
CA LEU A 219 -21.00 -5.04 3.14
C LEU A 219 -20.40 -5.40 4.50
N VAL A 220 -20.16 -4.40 5.35
CA VAL A 220 -19.60 -4.61 6.69
C VAL A 220 -20.46 -5.53 7.51
N GLN A 221 -21.77 -5.27 7.58
CA GLN A 221 -22.70 -6.06 8.37
C GLN A 221 -22.84 -7.51 7.85
N ALA A 222 -22.91 -7.69 6.54
CA ALA A 222 -22.99 -9.03 5.94
C ALA A 222 -21.71 -9.85 6.22
N ILE A 223 -20.52 -9.23 6.06
CA ILE A 223 -19.25 -9.91 6.33
C ILE A 223 -19.11 -10.21 7.83
N GLN A 224 -19.46 -9.28 8.72
CA GLN A 224 -19.39 -9.49 10.17
C GLN A 224 -20.32 -10.62 10.61
N LYS A 225 -21.56 -10.65 10.11
CA LYS A 225 -22.55 -11.72 10.39
C LYS A 225 -22.01 -13.09 9.96
N HIS A 226 -21.70 -13.24 8.68
CA HIS A 226 -21.28 -14.54 8.14
C HIS A 226 -19.88 -14.94 8.56
N GLY A 227 -18.98 -13.95 8.73
CA GLY A 227 -17.66 -14.17 9.28
C GLY A 227 -17.73 -14.69 10.71
N GLY A 228 -18.51 -14.04 11.57
CA GLY A 228 -18.73 -14.48 12.94
C GLY A 228 -19.26 -15.91 13.04
N GLU A 229 -20.25 -16.25 12.21
CA GLU A 229 -20.80 -17.61 12.15
C GLU A 229 -19.79 -18.67 11.67
N VAL A 230 -18.97 -18.35 10.68
CA VAL A 230 -18.03 -19.30 10.05
C VAL A 230 -16.74 -19.47 10.85
N PHE A 231 -16.22 -18.38 11.41
CA PHE A 231 -14.97 -18.41 12.20
C PHE A 231 -15.21 -18.71 13.68
N GLY A 232 -16.43 -18.52 14.18
CA GLY A 232 -16.80 -18.73 15.58
C GLY A 232 -16.34 -17.62 16.52
N GLU A 233 -15.96 -16.46 15.97
CA GLU A 233 -15.52 -15.28 16.70
C GLU A 233 -15.96 -14.00 15.97
N PRO A 234 -16.12 -12.86 16.68
CA PRO A 234 -16.50 -11.60 16.05
C PRO A 234 -15.44 -11.13 15.04
N ILE A 235 -15.89 -10.63 13.89
CA ILE A 235 -15.04 -10.02 12.86
C ILE A 235 -15.12 -8.50 13.02
N PRO A 236 -14.06 -7.81 13.52
CA PRO A 236 -14.08 -6.37 13.70
C PRO A 236 -13.97 -5.63 12.35
N ALA A 237 -14.51 -4.41 12.29
CA ALA A 237 -14.28 -3.47 11.20
C ALA A 237 -13.14 -2.52 11.61
N LEU A 238 -12.01 -2.56 10.91
CA LEU A 238 -10.78 -1.86 11.27
C LEU A 238 -10.14 -1.18 10.06
N GLY A 239 -9.17 -0.30 10.31
CA GLY A 239 -8.23 0.17 9.31
C GLY A 239 -7.00 -0.73 9.17
N THR A 240 -6.22 -0.53 8.11
CA THR A 240 -4.93 -1.20 7.89
C THR A 240 -3.85 -0.21 7.45
N PRO A 241 -2.58 -0.40 7.84
CA PRO A 241 -1.48 0.41 7.32
C PRO A 241 -1.09 0.07 5.86
N LEU A 242 -1.68 -0.96 5.27
CA LEU A 242 -1.47 -1.34 3.87
C LEU A 242 -2.39 -0.52 2.97
N TYR A 243 -1.95 -0.16 1.75
CA TYR A 243 -2.83 0.41 0.75
C TYR A 243 -3.24 -0.66 -0.28
N THR A 244 -4.38 -0.48 -0.95
CA THR A 244 -4.85 -1.35 -2.02
C THR A 244 -5.60 -0.58 -3.10
N ASP A 245 -5.94 -1.25 -4.19
CA ASP A 245 -6.68 -0.69 -5.33
C ASP A 245 -8.15 -0.34 -5.01
N VAL A 246 -8.70 -0.81 -3.89
CA VAL A 246 -10.07 -0.47 -3.48
C VAL A 246 -10.28 1.05 -3.39
N ARG A 247 -9.22 1.80 -3.06
CA ARG A 247 -9.24 3.27 -3.04
C ARG A 247 -9.73 3.89 -4.36
N LEU A 248 -9.39 3.30 -5.50
CA LEU A 248 -9.76 3.80 -6.84
C LEU A 248 -11.28 3.80 -7.06
N TYR A 249 -11.98 2.84 -6.44
CA TYR A 249 -13.44 2.77 -6.43
C TYR A 249 -14.02 3.77 -5.41
N VAL A 250 -13.47 3.78 -4.19
CA VAL A 250 -13.92 4.67 -3.12
C VAL A 250 -13.74 6.14 -3.48
N GLU A 251 -12.65 6.52 -4.15
CA GLU A 251 -12.43 7.87 -4.68
C GLU A 251 -13.50 8.32 -5.69
N ARG A 252 -14.19 7.37 -6.31
CA ARG A 252 -15.32 7.61 -7.21
C ARG A 252 -16.69 7.49 -6.53
N GLY A 253 -16.72 7.40 -5.21
CA GLY A 253 -17.94 7.28 -4.43
C GLY A 253 -18.56 5.88 -4.41
N ILE A 254 -17.86 4.86 -4.92
CA ILE A 254 -18.29 3.47 -4.91
C ILE A 254 -17.93 2.86 -3.55
N PRO A 255 -18.91 2.44 -2.73
CA PRO A 255 -18.65 1.82 -1.44
C PRO A 255 -17.82 0.54 -1.59
N GLY A 256 -16.71 0.46 -0.85
CA GLY A 256 -15.79 -0.66 -0.93
C GLY A 256 -15.20 -1.04 0.42
N VAL A 257 -14.90 -2.31 0.59
CA VAL A 257 -14.21 -2.86 1.75
C VAL A 257 -13.14 -3.86 1.29
N ILE A 258 -12.23 -4.19 2.20
CA ILE A 258 -11.21 -5.21 1.96
C ILE A 258 -11.56 -6.39 2.85
N TYR A 259 -11.72 -7.57 2.24
CA TYR A 259 -11.94 -8.85 2.91
C TYR A 259 -11.52 -9.99 2.00
N GLY A 260 -10.94 -11.05 2.55
CA GLY A 260 -10.48 -12.20 1.77
C GLY A 260 -9.94 -13.32 2.63
N ALA A 261 -9.09 -14.15 2.06
CA ALA A 261 -8.52 -15.32 2.74
C ALA A 261 -7.20 -15.03 3.46
N GLY A 262 -6.73 -13.79 3.43
CA GLY A 262 -5.47 -13.41 4.07
C GLY A 262 -5.44 -13.74 5.57
N PRO A 263 -4.25 -13.84 6.14
CA PRO A 263 -4.05 -14.29 7.52
C PRO A 263 -4.58 -13.28 8.53
N ARG A 264 -4.57 -13.65 9.82
CA ARG A 264 -4.92 -12.76 10.92
C ARG A 264 -4.00 -11.54 10.98
N THR A 265 -2.71 -11.74 10.72
CA THR A 265 -1.72 -10.66 10.64
C THR A 265 -0.75 -10.88 9.48
N VAL A 266 -0.17 -9.79 8.97
CA VAL A 266 0.89 -9.85 7.94
C VAL A 266 2.11 -10.62 8.44
N LEU A 267 2.44 -10.51 9.73
CA LEU A 267 3.57 -11.23 10.33
C LEU A 267 3.37 -12.74 10.32
N GLU A 268 2.16 -13.20 10.58
CA GLU A 268 1.83 -14.64 10.60
C GLU A 268 1.98 -15.29 9.22
N SER A 269 1.69 -14.54 8.17
CA SER A 269 1.81 -15.04 6.80
C SER A 269 3.24 -15.10 6.27
N HIS A 270 4.18 -14.41 6.89
CA HIS A 270 5.51 -14.14 6.36
C HIS A 270 5.50 -13.44 4.98
N ALA A 271 4.50 -12.61 4.72
CA ALA A 271 4.37 -11.87 3.45
C ALA A 271 5.68 -11.16 3.06
N LYS A 272 6.09 -11.30 1.80
CA LYS A 272 7.35 -10.79 1.22
C LYS A 272 8.64 -11.37 1.87
N ARG A 273 8.53 -12.46 2.64
CA ARG A 273 9.67 -13.19 3.25
C ARG A 273 9.74 -14.61 2.72
N ALA A 274 10.79 -15.33 3.10
CA ALA A 274 10.84 -16.78 2.96
C ALA A 274 9.67 -17.42 3.74
N ASP A 275 9.17 -18.56 3.25
CA ASP A 275 8.06 -19.30 3.86
C ASP A 275 6.74 -18.52 3.96
N GLU A 276 6.48 -17.63 3.00
CA GLU A 276 5.15 -17.03 2.85
C GLU A 276 4.12 -18.15 2.69
N ARG A 277 3.03 -18.07 3.46
CA ARG A 277 2.06 -19.15 3.59
C ARG A 277 0.66 -18.67 3.90
N ILE A 278 -0.31 -19.48 3.52
CA ILE A 278 -1.71 -19.34 3.91
C ILE A 278 -2.22 -20.64 4.55
N ASP A 279 -3.12 -20.51 5.51
CA ASP A 279 -3.86 -21.64 6.06
C ASP A 279 -5.01 -22.02 5.10
N LEU A 280 -5.07 -23.30 4.69
CA LEU A 280 -6.09 -23.78 3.77
C LEU A 280 -7.50 -23.83 4.39
N GLN A 281 -7.60 -23.89 5.71
CA GLN A 281 -8.89 -23.77 6.39
C GLN A 281 -9.43 -22.35 6.32
N ASP A 282 -8.55 -21.34 6.53
CA ASP A 282 -8.95 -19.94 6.43
C ASP A 282 -9.36 -19.58 5.00
N LEU A 283 -8.64 -20.10 3.99
CA LEU A 283 -9.06 -19.98 2.59
C LEU A 283 -10.48 -20.51 2.35
N ARG A 284 -10.80 -21.72 2.86
CA ARG A 284 -12.13 -22.31 2.74
C ARG A 284 -13.19 -21.54 3.52
N ARG A 285 -12.86 -21.05 4.73
CA ARG A 285 -13.76 -20.26 5.56
C ARG A 285 -14.09 -18.92 4.90
N ALA A 286 -13.07 -18.20 4.43
CA ALA A 286 -13.25 -16.94 3.72
C ALA A 286 -14.10 -17.11 2.46
N THR A 287 -13.84 -18.17 1.66
CA THR A 287 -14.67 -18.52 0.50
C THR A 287 -16.14 -18.73 0.89
N LYS A 288 -16.39 -19.45 2.01
CA LYS A 288 -17.75 -19.69 2.52
C LYS A 288 -18.42 -18.38 2.99
N VAL A 289 -17.68 -17.51 3.66
CA VAL A 289 -18.17 -16.19 4.06
C VAL A 289 -18.59 -15.39 2.83
N MET A 290 -17.70 -15.27 1.83
CA MET A 290 -18.00 -14.53 0.61
C MET A 290 -19.20 -15.08 -0.16
N ALA A 291 -19.34 -16.40 -0.27
CA ALA A 291 -20.50 -17.00 -0.91
C ALA A 291 -21.82 -16.63 -0.20
N ARG A 292 -21.82 -16.60 1.14
CA ARG A 292 -22.99 -16.19 1.93
C ARG A 292 -23.28 -14.70 1.84
N VAL A 293 -22.23 -13.87 1.86
CA VAL A 293 -22.35 -12.41 1.67
C VAL A 293 -22.97 -12.09 0.32
N LEU A 294 -22.48 -12.74 -0.75
CA LEU A 294 -23.03 -12.57 -2.09
C LEU A 294 -24.50 -13.04 -2.15
N ALA A 295 -24.82 -14.16 -1.53
CA ALA A 295 -26.20 -14.64 -1.45
C ALA A 295 -27.13 -13.64 -0.78
N ASP A 296 -26.74 -13.07 0.36
CA ASP A 296 -27.53 -12.06 1.09
C ASP A 296 -27.72 -10.78 0.25
N LEU A 297 -26.65 -10.26 -0.34
CA LEU A 297 -26.67 -8.98 -1.10
C LEU A 297 -27.43 -9.10 -2.43
N MET A 298 -27.37 -10.28 -3.07
CA MET A 298 -28.04 -10.51 -4.37
C MET A 298 -29.48 -10.96 -4.24
N SER A 299 -29.92 -11.36 -3.05
CA SER A 299 -31.30 -11.78 -2.79
C SER A 299 -32.22 -10.65 -2.32
N ALA A 300 -31.71 -9.45 -2.14
CA ALA A 300 -32.43 -8.28 -1.60
C ALA A 300 -33.26 -7.54 -2.65
#